data_7d28833a3661f048e4a4938ca3a7320f
#
_entry.id   7d28833a3661f048e4a4938ca3a7320f
#
_cell.length_a   1.000
_cell.length_b   1.000
_cell.length_c   1.000
_cell.angle_alpha   90.00
_cell.angle_beta   90.00
_cell.angle_gamma   90.00
#
_symmetry.space_group_name_H-M   'P 1'
#
loop_
_entity.id
_entity.type
_entity.pdbx_description
1 polymer ?
#
loop_
_entity_poly.entity_id
_entity_poly.type
_entity_poly.pdbx_seq_one_letter_code
_entity_poly.pdbx_strand_id
1 'polypeptide(L)'
;FGSSELSTPSNYPFHIKHLFNYDDFHIMAVGGGNFQNIIQASMLGSLSDSIPKQKFILSESFIWFDQYGMNPKAFLSRVSNEHVYYTLKNPKLSHETKEKFINRVLELSKDNKFVHQNFERYKRRLLDNKGTVLDDLLNWFDVKKFALNNKIAFYFTGNVKPIPSSGEKTPQYDWNEIQNKYLEEAKKATDNNEFYVENRQYNAEIKNRKEKLKNKYSNYKYDQSTEYDDYALVLQ
;
A
#
# COMPACT_ATOMS: atom_id res chain seq x y z
N PHE A 1 6.02 -0.34 2.99
CA PHE A 1 4.67 -0.42 2.42
C PHE A 1 4.61 -1.57 1.44
N GLY A 2 3.48 -2.26 1.33
CA GLY A 2 3.27 -3.38 0.42
C GLY A 2 1.78 -3.73 0.34
N SER A 3 1.46 -4.88 -0.27
CA SER A 3 0.09 -5.33 -0.44
C SER A 3 -0.21 -6.58 0.41
N SER A 4 -0.82 -7.60 -0.19
CA SER A 4 -1.24 -8.82 0.51
C SER A 4 -0.10 -9.63 1.12
N GLU A 5 1.13 -9.47 0.64
CA GLU A 5 2.34 -10.08 1.21
C GLU A 5 2.60 -9.63 2.66
N LEU A 6 2.14 -8.43 3.03
CA LEU A 6 2.22 -7.91 4.40
C LEU A 6 1.01 -8.27 5.28
N SER A 7 0.06 -9.02 4.75
CA SER A 7 -1.15 -9.45 5.47
C SER A 7 -0.93 -10.71 6.32
N THR A 8 0.28 -11.20 6.43
CA THR A 8 0.63 -12.35 7.29
C THR A 8 0.20 -12.06 8.73
N PRO A 9 -0.49 -12.99 9.40
CA PRO A 9 -0.88 -12.79 10.80
C PRO A 9 0.31 -12.50 11.71
N SER A 10 0.16 -11.54 12.62
CA SER A 10 1.26 -11.07 13.48
C SER A 10 1.80 -12.13 14.47
N ASN A 11 1.06 -13.21 14.69
CA ASN A 11 1.50 -14.36 15.48
C ASN A 11 2.34 -15.37 14.69
N TYR A 12 2.51 -15.17 13.40
CA TYR A 12 3.30 -16.06 12.56
C TYR A 12 4.79 -15.78 12.75
N PRO A 13 5.66 -16.80 12.97
CA PRO A 13 7.08 -16.58 13.26
C PRO A 13 7.84 -15.87 12.11
N PHE A 14 7.35 -16.00 10.87
CA PHE A 14 7.91 -15.31 9.70
C PHE A 14 7.31 -13.93 9.45
N HIS A 15 6.49 -13.41 10.35
CA HIS A 15 6.00 -12.06 10.22
C HIS A 15 7.14 -11.05 10.35
N ILE A 16 7.16 -10.04 9.50
CA ILE A 16 8.23 -9.05 9.39
C ILE A 16 8.61 -8.40 10.73
N LYS A 17 7.66 -8.24 11.65
CA LYS A 17 7.88 -7.73 13.00
C LYS A 17 8.73 -8.63 13.89
N HIS A 18 8.76 -9.93 13.61
CA HIS A 18 9.62 -10.89 14.34
C HIS A 18 10.99 -11.03 13.69
N LEU A 19 11.04 -10.92 12.36
CA LEU A 19 12.28 -11.06 11.60
C LEU A 19 13.21 -9.85 11.76
N PHE A 20 12.64 -8.66 11.99
CA PHE A 20 13.38 -7.39 12.07
C PHE A 20 13.12 -6.67 13.39
N ASN A 21 13.24 -7.38 14.50
CA ASN A 21 12.99 -6.86 15.84
C ASN A 21 14.33 -6.70 16.61
N TYR A 22 15.21 -5.84 16.08
CA TYR A 22 16.50 -5.54 16.68
C TYR A 22 16.44 -4.27 17.56
N ASP A 23 17.42 -4.10 18.46
CA ASP A 23 17.48 -2.93 19.34
C ASP A 23 17.73 -1.62 18.59
N ASP A 24 18.47 -1.68 17.49
CA ASP A 24 18.87 -0.53 16.68
C ASP A 24 18.05 -0.36 15.37
N PHE A 25 17.10 -1.27 15.15
CA PHE A 25 16.28 -1.25 13.94
C PHE A 25 14.83 -1.65 14.21
N HIS A 26 13.93 -0.71 13.98
CA HIS A 26 12.48 -0.93 14.13
C HIS A 26 11.79 -0.81 12.78
N ILE A 27 10.89 -1.75 12.51
CA ILE A 27 10.11 -1.74 11.27
C ILE A 27 8.63 -1.54 11.56
N MET A 28 7.99 -0.69 10.77
CA MET A 28 6.54 -0.58 10.70
C MET A 28 6.08 -1.09 9.35
N ALA A 29 5.42 -2.25 9.35
CA ALA A 29 4.85 -2.82 8.14
C ALA A 29 3.42 -2.29 7.92
N VAL A 30 3.18 -1.73 6.75
CA VAL A 30 1.87 -1.20 6.35
C VAL A 30 1.49 -1.81 5.01
N GLY A 31 0.42 -2.57 5.01
CA GLY A 31 -0.05 -3.22 3.80
C GLY A 31 -1.30 -4.07 4.02
N GLY A 32 -1.85 -4.56 2.95
CA GLY A 32 -3.04 -5.40 2.93
C GLY A 32 -3.49 -5.67 1.51
N GLY A 33 -4.37 -6.61 1.28
CA GLY A 33 -4.90 -6.87 -0.06
C GLY A 33 -5.39 -5.60 -0.74
N ASN A 34 -4.99 -5.38 -1.97
CA ASN A 34 -5.30 -4.20 -2.80
C ASN A 34 -4.70 -2.86 -2.30
N PHE A 35 -3.61 -2.89 -1.53
CA PHE A 35 -2.83 -1.69 -1.20
C PHE A 35 -1.85 -1.40 -2.34
N GLN A 36 -2.36 -0.95 -3.47
CA GLN A 36 -1.56 -0.52 -4.63
C GLN A 36 -1.11 0.93 -4.50
N ASN A 37 -0.37 1.43 -5.47
CA ASN A 37 0.35 2.70 -5.41
C ASN A 37 -0.52 3.90 -5.04
N ILE A 38 -1.72 4.05 -5.58
CA ILE A 38 -2.59 5.18 -5.22
C ILE A 38 -3.00 5.19 -3.73
N ILE A 39 -3.17 4.01 -3.12
CA ILE A 39 -3.43 3.90 -1.68
C ILE A 39 -2.18 4.26 -0.88
N GLN A 40 -1.01 3.77 -1.31
CA GLN A 40 0.27 4.08 -0.68
C GLN A 40 0.57 5.58 -0.79
N ALA A 41 0.35 6.20 -1.95
CA ALA A 41 0.48 7.64 -2.17
C ALA A 41 -0.42 8.46 -1.23
N SER A 42 -1.68 8.03 -1.04
CA SER A 42 -2.60 8.71 -0.11
C SER A 42 -2.12 8.63 1.35
N MET A 43 -1.57 7.50 1.76
CA MET A 43 -1.04 7.32 3.12
C MET A 43 0.22 8.14 3.33
N LEU A 44 1.20 8.02 2.44
CA LEU A 44 2.47 8.76 2.53
C LEU A 44 2.24 10.27 2.42
N GLY A 45 1.41 10.69 1.47
CA GLY A 45 1.05 12.10 1.29
C GLY A 45 0.39 12.70 2.53
N SER A 46 -0.43 11.93 3.24
CA SER A 46 -1.07 12.40 4.47
C SER A 46 -0.12 12.47 5.68
N LEU A 47 0.93 11.65 5.72
CA LEU A 47 1.80 11.48 6.87
C LEU A 47 3.15 12.22 6.73
N SER A 48 3.60 12.50 5.50
CA SER A 48 4.96 12.99 5.22
C SER A 48 5.29 14.33 5.88
N ASP A 49 4.30 15.13 6.24
CA ASP A 49 4.52 16.36 7.02
C ASP A 49 4.82 16.09 8.49
N SER A 50 4.27 15.01 9.04
CA SER A 50 4.36 14.65 10.46
C SER A 50 5.46 13.66 10.79
N ILE A 51 5.98 12.94 9.79
CA ILE A 51 7.02 11.93 9.99
C ILE A 51 8.38 12.54 9.71
N PRO A 52 9.28 12.62 10.71
CA PRO A 52 10.65 13.07 10.49
C PRO A 52 11.37 12.07 9.60
N LYS A 53 12.50 12.48 9.01
CA LYS A 53 13.36 11.74 8.07
C LYS A 53 13.39 10.22 8.32
N GLN A 54 12.49 9.49 7.68
CA GLN A 54 12.40 8.03 7.75
C GLN A 54 12.83 7.40 6.42
N LYS A 55 13.26 6.16 6.49
CA LYS A 55 13.48 5.34 5.30
C LYS A 55 12.22 4.56 5.01
N PHE A 56 11.78 4.58 3.77
CA PHE A 56 10.63 3.81 3.30
C PHE A 56 11.09 2.72 2.35
N ILE A 57 10.50 1.55 2.50
CA ILE A 57 10.63 0.43 1.56
C ILE A 57 9.25 0.25 0.94
N LEU A 58 9.20 0.31 -0.38
CA LEU A 58 8.01 0.03 -1.17
C LEU A 58 8.18 -1.37 -1.77
N SER A 59 7.25 -2.26 -1.45
CA SER A 59 7.20 -3.59 -2.05
C SER A 59 6.18 -3.57 -3.18
N GLU A 60 6.68 -3.45 -4.39
CA GLU A 60 5.86 -3.36 -5.60
C GLU A 60 5.66 -4.73 -6.22
N SER A 61 4.47 -4.98 -6.74
CA SER A 61 4.19 -6.19 -7.49
C SER A 61 3.98 -5.86 -8.97
N PHE A 62 4.76 -6.48 -9.86
CA PHE A 62 4.63 -6.27 -11.29
C PHE A 62 3.22 -6.58 -11.84
N ILE A 63 2.44 -7.42 -11.17
CA ILE A 63 1.07 -7.74 -11.58
C ILE A 63 0.10 -6.56 -11.41
N TRP A 64 0.47 -5.50 -10.67
CA TRP A 64 -0.36 -4.29 -10.57
C TRP A 64 -0.27 -3.44 -11.83
N PHE A 65 0.85 -3.54 -12.57
CA PHE A 65 1.11 -2.76 -13.79
C PHE A 65 0.47 -3.37 -15.02
N ASP A 66 -0.68 -4.00 -14.86
CA ASP A 66 -1.48 -4.43 -16.00
C ASP A 66 -2.20 -3.23 -16.68
N GLN A 67 -2.79 -3.48 -17.83
CA GLN A 67 -3.46 -2.42 -18.61
C GLN A 67 -4.65 -1.77 -17.90
N TYR A 68 -5.14 -2.35 -16.81
CA TYR A 68 -6.30 -1.86 -16.07
C TYR A 68 -5.91 -1.05 -14.84
N GLY A 69 -4.71 -1.26 -14.30
CA GLY A 69 -4.23 -0.63 -13.07
C GLY A 69 -5.13 -0.91 -11.86
N MET A 70 -5.25 0.07 -10.97
CA MET A 70 -6.07 -0.05 -9.76
C MET A 70 -7.56 -0.25 -10.07
N ASN A 71 -8.14 -1.32 -9.57
CA ASN A 71 -9.56 -1.59 -9.71
C ASN A 71 -10.39 -0.62 -8.83
N PRO A 72 -11.41 0.08 -9.38
CA PRO A 72 -12.24 1.03 -8.62
C PRO A 72 -12.91 0.47 -7.37
N LYS A 73 -13.42 -0.77 -7.42
CA LYS A 73 -14.05 -1.40 -6.25
C LYS A 73 -13.01 -1.73 -5.16
N ALA A 74 -11.83 -2.19 -5.58
CA ALA A 74 -10.72 -2.43 -4.67
C ALA A 74 -10.24 -1.14 -4.03
N PHE A 75 -10.10 -0.05 -4.81
CA PHE A 75 -9.80 1.29 -4.33
C PHE A 75 -10.81 1.74 -3.25
N LEU A 76 -12.09 1.70 -3.55
CA LEU A 76 -13.18 2.11 -2.64
C LEU A 76 -13.20 1.31 -1.33
N SER A 77 -12.70 0.08 -1.34
CA SER A 77 -12.60 -0.75 -0.13
C SER A 77 -11.42 -0.38 0.78
N ARG A 78 -10.47 0.42 0.28
CA ARG A 78 -9.20 0.73 0.95
C ARG A 78 -8.94 2.21 1.16
N VAL A 79 -9.53 3.06 0.32
CA VAL A 79 -9.31 4.51 0.41
C VAL A 79 -9.85 5.07 1.73
N SER A 80 -9.08 5.94 2.36
CA SER A 80 -9.49 6.70 3.54
C SER A 80 -9.76 8.16 3.18
N ASN A 81 -10.95 8.64 3.51
CA ASN A 81 -11.27 10.08 3.39
C ASN A 81 -10.27 10.96 4.15
N GLU A 82 -9.80 10.49 5.30
CA GLU A 82 -8.81 11.18 6.12
C GLU A 82 -7.49 11.32 5.38
N HIS A 83 -6.97 10.23 4.80
CA HIS A 83 -5.71 10.29 4.06
C HIS A 83 -5.83 11.22 2.85
N VAL A 84 -6.92 11.14 2.08
CA VAL A 84 -7.13 12.06 0.95
C VAL A 84 -7.18 13.51 1.40
N TYR A 85 -7.91 13.80 2.49
CA TYR A 85 -8.02 15.15 3.05
C TYR A 85 -6.66 15.71 3.46
N TYR A 86 -5.87 14.95 4.24
CA TYR A 86 -4.58 15.42 4.72
C TYR A 86 -3.50 15.45 3.64
N THR A 87 -3.56 14.58 2.61
CA THR A 87 -2.70 14.70 1.42
C THR A 87 -2.91 16.05 0.73
N LEU A 88 -4.16 16.48 0.53
CA LEU A 88 -4.45 17.79 -0.07
C LEU A 88 -4.03 18.96 0.82
N LYS A 89 -4.06 18.80 2.14
CA LYS A 89 -3.59 19.80 3.10
C LYS A 89 -2.08 19.86 3.28
N ASN A 90 -1.35 18.84 2.85
CA ASN A 90 0.08 18.75 3.09
C ASN A 90 0.83 19.90 2.40
N PRO A 91 1.53 20.78 3.16
CA PRO A 91 2.21 21.93 2.57
C PRO A 91 3.49 21.55 1.80
N LYS A 92 4.02 20.34 2.00
CA LYS A 92 5.23 19.86 1.33
C LYS A 92 4.98 19.38 -0.10
N LEU A 93 3.73 19.02 -0.41
CA LEU A 93 3.37 18.58 -1.75
C LEU A 93 3.05 19.77 -2.66
N SER A 94 3.56 19.72 -3.89
CA SER A 94 3.28 20.74 -4.90
C SER A 94 1.79 20.75 -5.28
N HIS A 95 1.32 21.88 -5.80
CA HIS A 95 -0.05 21.97 -6.32
C HIS A 95 -0.31 20.96 -7.43
N GLU A 96 0.65 20.78 -8.34
CA GLU A 96 0.58 19.83 -9.44
C GLU A 96 0.44 18.39 -8.95
N THR A 97 1.24 17.99 -7.93
CA THR A 97 1.16 16.64 -7.32
C THR A 97 -0.23 16.40 -6.72
N LYS A 98 -0.73 17.37 -5.97
CA LYS A 98 -2.08 17.30 -5.38
C LYS A 98 -3.18 17.22 -6.43
N GLU A 99 -3.03 17.94 -7.53
CA GLU A 99 -4.00 17.93 -8.62
C GLU A 99 -4.03 16.57 -9.33
N LYS A 100 -2.87 16.02 -9.68
CA LYS A 100 -2.76 14.68 -10.26
C LYS A 100 -3.37 13.64 -9.33
N PHE A 101 -2.99 13.68 -8.06
CA PHE A 101 -3.50 12.75 -7.02
C PHE A 101 -5.02 12.81 -6.90
N ILE A 102 -5.60 14.01 -6.71
CA ILE A 102 -7.06 14.10 -6.51
C ILE A 102 -7.86 13.78 -7.78
N ASN A 103 -7.34 14.07 -8.95
CA ASN A 103 -7.99 13.70 -10.20
C ASN A 103 -8.05 12.17 -10.35
N ARG A 104 -6.97 11.47 -9.99
CA ARG A 104 -6.95 9.99 -9.99
C ARG A 104 -7.92 9.42 -8.95
N VAL A 105 -7.97 9.97 -7.75
CA VAL A 105 -8.91 9.60 -6.68
C VAL A 105 -10.37 9.79 -7.15
N LEU A 106 -10.68 10.89 -7.82
CA LEU A 106 -12.00 11.17 -8.37
C LEU A 106 -12.37 10.18 -9.49
N GLU A 107 -11.43 9.87 -10.36
CA GLU A 107 -11.64 8.86 -11.40
C GLU A 107 -12.02 7.51 -10.79
N LEU A 108 -11.27 7.02 -9.80
CA LEU A 108 -11.48 5.72 -9.17
C LEU A 108 -12.73 5.67 -8.27
N SER A 109 -13.26 6.81 -7.86
CA SER A 109 -14.43 6.89 -6.97
C SER A 109 -15.77 7.12 -7.68
N LYS A 110 -15.80 7.26 -8.99
CA LYS A 110 -17.01 7.62 -9.80
C LYS A 110 -18.25 6.79 -9.44
N ASP A 111 -18.06 5.50 -9.22
CA ASP A 111 -19.17 4.57 -9.00
C ASP A 111 -19.77 4.65 -7.59
N ASN A 112 -19.14 5.40 -6.68
CA ASN A 112 -19.66 5.66 -5.35
C ASN A 112 -19.95 7.15 -5.16
N LYS A 113 -21.18 7.54 -5.43
CA LYS A 113 -21.61 8.94 -5.40
C LYS A 113 -21.26 9.65 -4.09
N PHE A 114 -21.45 9.00 -2.94
CA PHE A 114 -21.19 9.60 -1.64
C PHE A 114 -19.71 9.89 -1.42
N VAL A 115 -18.86 8.91 -1.67
CA VAL A 115 -17.39 9.04 -1.54
C VAL A 115 -16.87 10.05 -2.54
N HIS A 116 -17.32 9.98 -3.80
CA HIS A 116 -16.93 10.89 -4.88
C HIS A 116 -17.26 12.35 -4.53
N GLN A 117 -18.47 12.64 -4.05
CA GLN A 117 -18.86 13.99 -3.64
C GLN A 117 -18.01 14.53 -2.49
N ASN A 118 -17.57 13.70 -1.55
CA ASN A 118 -16.63 14.13 -0.52
C ASN A 118 -15.28 14.57 -1.11
N PHE A 119 -14.75 13.77 -2.06
CA PHE A 119 -13.49 14.10 -2.72
C PHE A 119 -13.58 15.35 -3.61
N GLU A 120 -14.70 15.53 -4.33
CA GLU A 120 -14.96 16.78 -5.06
C GLU A 120 -15.00 17.99 -4.13
N ARG A 121 -15.63 17.87 -2.95
CA ARG A 121 -15.65 18.93 -1.94
C ARG A 121 -14.25 19.24 -1.43
N TYR A 122 -13.42 18.20 -1.14
CA TYR A 122 -12.03 18.40 -0.71
C TYR A 122 -11.23 19.11 -1.79
N LYS A 123 -11.32 18.68 -3.06
CA LYS A 123 -10.67 19.35 -4.17
C LYS A 123 -11.08 20.81 -4.25
N ARG A 124 -12.37 21.08 -4.31
CA ARG A 124 -12.95 22.42 -4.42
C ARG A 124 -12.46 23.36 -3.33
N ARG A 125 -12.42 22.87 -2.10
CA ARG A 125 -12.06 23.71 -0.95
C ARG A 125 -10.55 23.79 -0.68
N LEU A 126 -9.85 22.68 -0.75
CA LEU A 126 -8.44 22.60 -0.31
C LEU A 126 -7.43 22.88 -1.42
N LEU A 127 -7.83 22.68 -2.67
CA LEU A 127 -6.94 22.86 -3.81
C LEU A 127 -7.35 24.06 -4.67
N ASP A 128 -8.62 24.15 -5.06
CA ASP A 128 -9.11 25.16 -6.00
C ASP A 128 -9.49 26.47 -5.30
N ASN A 129 -9.58 26.53 -3.97
CA ASN A 129 -10.04 27.65 -3.16
C ASN A 129 -11.43 28.19 -3.57
N LYS A 130 -12.32 27.32 -4.09
CA LYS A 130 -13.66 27.65 -4.57
C LYS A 130 -14.79 27.13 -3.69
N GLY A 131 -14.49 26.70 -2.47
CA GLY A 131 -15.46 26.14 -1.56
C GLY A 131 -16.45 27.16 -0.99
N THR A 132 -17.62 26.66 -0.59
CA THR A 132 -18.67 27.40 0.11
C THR A 132 -18.52 27.30 1.62
N VAL A 133 -19.28 28.14 2.37
CA VAL A 133 -19.37 28.02 3.85
C VAL A 133 -19.89 26.65 4.28
N LEU A 134 -20.77 26.03 3.47
CA LEU A 134 -21.24 24.67 3.72
C LEU A 134 -20.11 23.64 3.56
N ASP A 135 -19.25 23.80 2.57
CA ASP A 135 -18.07 22.94 2.39
C ASP A 135 -17.14 23.04 3.63
N ASP A 136 -16.95 24.26 4.18
CA ASP A 136 -16.16 24.46 5.39
C ASP A 136 -16.77 23.74 6.60
N LEU A 137 -18.08 23.85 6.79
CA LEU A 137 -18.78 23.19 7.87
C LEU A 137 -18.68 21.66 7.75
N LEU A 138 -18.90 21.12 6.55
CA LEU A 138 -18.80 19.68 6.31
C LEU A 138 -17.35 19.17 6.50
N ASN A 139 -16.36 19.92 6.05
CA ASN A 139 -14.96 19.58 6.28
C ASN A 139 -14.60 19.62 7.77
N TRP A 140 -15.13 20.57 8.51
CA TRP A 140 -14.97 20.63 9.98
C TRP A 140 -15.55 19.38 10.65
N PHE A 141 -16.74 18.94 10.25
CA PHE A 141 -17.34 17.69 10.76
C PHE A 141 -16.47 16.46 10.41
N ASP A 142 -15.96 16.38 9.19
CA ASP A 142 -15.07 15.29 8.79
C ASP A 142 -13.81 15.25 9.67
N VAL A 143 -13.17 16.40 9.92
CA VAL A 143 -11.98 16.46 10.80
C VAL A 143 -12.31 16.03 12.22
N LYS A 144 -13.49 16.42 12.76
CA LYS A 144 -13.93 15.94 14.09
C LYS A 144 -14.17 14.44 14.12
N LYS A 145 -14.77 13.89 13.04
CA LYS A 145 -14.98 12.46 12.87
C LYS A 145 -13.64 11.71 12.77
N PHE A 146 -12.67 12.20 12.01
CA PHE A 146 -11.33 11.62 11.93
C PHE A 146 -10.67 11.57 13.32
N ALA A 147 -10.67 12.68 14.03
CA ALA A 147 -10.11 12.75 15.39
C ALA A 147 -10.80 11.77 16.36
N LEU A 148 -12.12 11.61 16.28
CA LEU A 148 -12.85 10.65 17.09
C LEU A 148 -12.49 9.20 16.71
N ASN A 149 -12.47 8.88 15.41
CA ASN A 149 -12.09 7.55 14.93
C ASN A 149 -10.68 7.18 15.39
N ASN A 150 -9.73 8.11 15.31
CA ASN A 150 -8.36 7.89 15.75
C ASN A 150 -8.27 7.66 17.27
N LYS A 151 -9.04 8.38 18.07
CA LYS A 151 -9.13 8.12 19.52
C LYS A 151 -9.70 6.73 19.82
N ILE A 152 -10.76 6.35 19.11
CA ILE A 152 -11.36 5.01 19.24
C ILE A 152 -10.37 3.93 18.82
N ALA A 153 -9.74 4.09 17.65
CA ALA A 153 -8.72 3.15 17.17
C ALA A 153 -7.56 3.04 18.19
N PHE A 154 -7.06 4.16 18.70
CA PHE A 154 -6.01 4.17 19.72
C PHE A 154 -6.43 3.46 21.00
N TYR A 155 -7.68 3.67 21.46
CA TYR A 155 -8.19 2.96 22.63
C TYR A 155 -8.19 1.45 22.46
N PHE A 156 -8.60 0.95 21.31
CA PHE A 156 -8.61 -0.49 21.02
C PHE A 156 -7.23 -1.06 20.70
N THR A 157 -6.34 -0.29 20.10
CA THR A 157 -5.00 -0.76 19.67
C THR A 157 -3.91 -0.40 20.67
N GLY A 158 -4.08 0.63 21.49
CA GLY A 158 -3.10 1.09 22.48
C GLY A 158 -2.78 0.07 23.57
N ASN A 159 -3.64 -0.94 23.75
CA ASN A 159 -3.39 -2.08 24.65
C ASN A 159 -2.62 -3.23 23.97
N VAL A 160 -2.34 -3.14 22.67
CA VAL A 160 -1.49 -4.13 22.00
C VAL A 160 -0.06 -3.91 22.49
N LYS A 161 0.43 -4.85 23.29
CA LYS A 161 1.81 -4.79 23.76
C LYS A 161 2.75 -4.79 22.56
N PRO A 162 3.73 -3.89 22.50
CA PRO A 162 4.76 -3.95 21.49
C PRO A 162 5.47 -5.30 21.57
N ILE A 163 5.88 -5.84 20.45
CA ILE A 163 6.75 -7.02 20.44
C ILE A 163 8.07 -6.59 21.06
N PRO A 164 8.52 -7.27 22.13
CA PRO A 164 9.79 -6.93 22.76
C PRO A 164 10.93 -7.03 21.75
N SER A 165 11.91 -6.15 21.84
CA SER A 165 13.15 -6.28 21.07
C SER A 165 13.83 -7.61 21.38
N SER A 166 14.56 -8.16 20.41
CA SER A 166 15.38 -9.37 20.61
C SER A 166 16.52 -9.19 21.63
N GLY A 167 16.85 -7.95 21.96
CA GLY A 167 18.05 -7.63 22.76
C GLY A 167 19.35 -7.68 21.96
N GLU A 168 19.24 -7.86 20.64
CA GLU A 168 20.37 -7.99 19.73
C GLU A 168 20.45 -6.78 18.79
N LYS A 169 21.65 -6.44 18.35
CA LYS A 169 21.87 -5.47 17.28
C LYS A 169 21.67 -6.12 15.93
N THR A 170 21.30 -5.31 14.93
CA THR A 170 21.20 -5.76 13.55
C THR A 170 22.49 -6.45 13.12
N PRO A 171 22.45 -7.73 12.73
CA PRO A 171 23.63 -8.45 12.28
C PRO A 171 24.14 -7.87 10.96
N GLN A 172 25.43 -7.99 10.75
CA GLN A 172 26.00 -7.76 9.43
C GLN A 172 25.74 -9.00 8.58
N TYR A 173 24.95 -8.81 7.53
CA TYR A 173 24.61 -9.90 6.63
C TYR A 173 25.63 -9.99 5.48
N ASP A 174 26.18 -11.16 5.25
CA ASP A 174 26.76 -11.50 3.95
C ASP A 174 25.63 -11.92 3.00
N TRP A 175 25.22 -10.99 2.16
CA TRP A 175 24.12 -11.21 1.22
C TRP A 175 24.43 -12.27 0.18
N ASN A 176 25.70 -12.48 -0.17
CA ASN A 176 26.12 -13.52 -1.11
C ASN A 176 25.96 -14.93 -0.48
N GLU A 177 26.36 -15.06 0.78
CA GLU A 177 26.19 -16.32 1.52
C GLU A 177 24.69 -16.65 1.66
N ILE A 178 23.88 -15.67 2.07
CA ILE A 178 22.43 -15.81 2.21
C ILE A 178 21.81 -16.21 0.87
N GLN A 179 22.12 -15.48 -0.21
CA GLN A 179 21.59 -15.77 -1.53
C GLN A 179 21.93 -17.19 -1.98
N ASN A 180 23.18 -17.58 -1.85
CA ASN A 180 23.62 -18.93 -2.25
C ASN A 180 22.93 -20.02 -1.46
N LYS A 181 22.86 -19.87 -0.13
CA LYS A 181 22.17 -20.81 0.75
C LYS A 181 20.70 -20.98 0.36
N TYR A 182 19.96 -19.88 0.26
CA TYR A 182 18.53 -19.94 -0.05
C TYR A 182 18.26 -20.35 -1.51
N LEU A 183 19.15 -20.04 -2.44
CA LEU A 183 19.03 -20.51 -3.80
C LEU A 183 19.16 -22.05 -3.88
N GLU A 184 20.09 -22.64 -3.14
CA GLU A 184 20.24 -24.09 -3.07
C GLU A 184 19.06 -24.76 -2.36
N GLU A 185 18.54 -24.16 -1.30
CA GLU A 185 17.33 -24.65 -0.64
C GLU A 185 16.10 -24.55 -1.55
N ALA A 186 15.93 -23.45 -2.26
CA ALA A 186 14.87 -23.27 -3.25
C ALA A 186 14.97 -24.29 -4.39
N LYS A 187 16.15 -24.52 -4.92
CA LYS A 187 16.37 -25.56 -5.94
C LYS A 187 15.95 -26.94 -5.42
N LYS A 188 16.34 -27.30 -4.20
CA LYS A 188 15.97 -28.59 -3.59
C LYS A 188 14.46 -28.73 -3.38
N ALA A 189 13.80 -27.65 -2.95
CA ALA A 189 12.36 -27.64 -2.72
C ALA A 189 11.54 -27.66 -4.01
N THR A 190 12.13 -27.21 -5.14
CA THR A 190 11.42 -26.90 -6.38
C THR A 190 11.98 -27.60 -7.61
N ASP A 191 12.90 -28.57 -7.43
CA ASP A 191 13.71 -29.22 -8.46
C ASP A 191 12.98 -29.83 -9.63
N ASN A 192 11.71 -30.15 -9.45
CA ASN A 192 11.01 -31.04 -10.36
C ASN A 192 10.01 -30.33 -11.25
N ASN A 193 10.02 -28.99 -11.29
CA ASN A 193 9.11 -28.27 -12.18
C ASN A 193 9.76 -27.01 -12.80
N GLU A 194 9.25 -26.67 -13.97
CA GLU A 194 9.75 -25.57 -14.81
C GLU A 194 9.51 -24.16 -14.24
N PHE A 195 8.71 -24.02 -13.18
CA PHE A 195 8.37 -22.73 -12.57
C PHE A 195 9.03 -22.49 -11.21
N TYR A 196 9.84 -23.43 -10.74
CA TYR A 196 10.50 -23.33 -9.43
C TYR A 196 9.50 -23.01 -8.30
N VAL A 197 8.38 -23.71 -8.27
CA VAL A 197 7.39 -23.64 -7.20
C VAL A 197 7.24 -24.99 -6.51
N GLU A 198 6.65 -24.98 -5.30
CA GLU A 198 6.36 -26.23 -4.60
C GLU A 198 5.54 -27.18 -5.48
N ASN A 199 5.93 -28.46 -5.55
CA ASN A 199 5.26 -29.44 -6.38
C ASN A 199 3.76 -29.60 -6.12
N ARG A 200 3.33 -29.39 -4.88
CA ARG A 200 1.92 -29.37 -4.51
C ARG A 200 1.17 -28.25 -5.23
N GLN A 201 1.69 -27.03 -5.24
CA GLN A 201 1.12 -25.90 -5.96
C GLN A 201 1.22 -26.09 -7.48
N TYR A 202 2.36 -26.59 -7.96
CA TYR A 202 2.52 -26.89 -9.38
C TYR A 202 1.44 -27.85 -9.90
N ASN A 203 1.21 -28.96 -9.20
CA ASN A 203 0.22 -29.94 -9.61
C ASN A 203 -1.22 -29.42 -9.46
N ALA A 204 -1.52 -28.69 -8.37
CA ALA A 204 -2.86 -28.20 -8.13
C ALA A 204 -3.27 -27.02 -9.02
N GLU A 205 -2.35 -26.08 -9.26
CA GLU A 205 -2.70 -24.81 -9.88
C GLU A 205 -2.07 -24.55 -11.24
N ILE A 206 -0.85 -25.01 -11.49
CA ILE A 206 -0.12 -24.67 -12.70
C ILE A 206 -0.29 -25.74 -13.77
N LYS A 207 -0.02 -27.01 -13.45
CA LYS A 207 -0.04 -28.11 -14.42
C LYS A 207 -1.37 -28.21 -15.19
N ASN A 208 -2.47 -28.06 -14.47
CA ASN A 208 -3.82 -28.14 -15.04
C ASN A 208 -4.35 -26.80 -15.60
N ARG A 209 -3.64 -25.71 -15.36
CA ARG A 209 -4.06 -24.35 -15.76
C ARG A 209 -3.04 -23.64 -16.64
N LYS A 210 -1.95 -24.29 -17.01
CA LYS A 210 -0.84 -23.73 -17.78
C LYS A 210 -1.31 -22.94 -19.01
N GLU A 211 -2.21 -23.49 -19.79
CA GLU A 211 -2.75 -22.82 -20.97
C GLU A 211 -3.61 -21.58 -20.61
N LYS A 212 -4.38 -21.67 -19.53
CA LYS A 212 -5.16 -20.52 -19.05
C LYS A 212 -4.27 -19.42 -18.50
N LEU A 213 -3.21 -19.77 -17.79
CA LEU A 213 -2.24 -18.80 -17.25
C LEU A 213 -1.42 -18.16 -18.37
N LYS A 214 -0.96 -18.95 -19.35
CA LYS A 214 -0.26 -18.44 -20.52
C LYS A 214 -1.09 -17.42 -21.28
N ASN A 215 -2.37 -17.73 -21.54
CA ASN A 215 -3.26 -16.81 -22.21
C ASN A 215 -3.68 -15.62 -21.35
N LYS A 216 -3.75 -15.78 -20.03
CA LYS A 216 -4.12 -14.71 -19.11
C LYS A 216 -3.08 -13.59 -19.08
N TYR A 217 -1.79 -13.91 -19.10
CA TYR A 217 -0.71 -12.93 -18.94
C TYR A 217 -0.07 -12.52 -20.28
N SER A 218 -0.27 -13.26 -21.37
CA SER A 218 0.28 -12.95 -22.69
C SER A 218 -0.28 -11.65 -23.30
N ASN A 219 -1.44 -11.20 -22.86
CA ASN A 219 -2.13 -10.00 -23.34
C ASN A 219 -1.96 -8.78 -22.40
N TYR A 220 -1.10 -8.87 -21.39
CA TYR A 220 -0.83 -7.73 -20.52
C TYR A 220 -0.07 -6.64 -21.28
N LYS A 221 -0.62 -5.43 -21.26
CA LYS A 221 0.00 -4.24 -21.85
C LYS A 221 0.56 -3.40 -20.72
N TYR A 222 1.70 -3.77 -20.23
CA TYR A 222 2.36 -3.10 -19.10
C TYR A 222 2.69 -1.64 -19.41
N ASP A 223 3.06 -1.34 -20.65
CA ASP A 223 3.35 0.01 -21.13
C ASP A 223 2.16 0.97 -21.12
N GLN A 224 0.95 0.47 -20.97
CA GLN A 224 -0.30 1.23 -20.93
C GLN A 224 -0.92 1.28 -19.53
N SER A 225 -0.24 0.79 -18.52
CA SER A 225 -0.79 0.76 -17.17
C SER A 225 -0.84 2.15 -16.53
N THR A 226 -1.99 2.52 -16.00
CA THR A 226 -2.15 3.73 -15.16
C THR A 226 -1.43 3.62 -13.82
N GLU A 227 -0.96 2.43 -13.44
CA GLU A 227 -0.21 2.21 -12.22
C GLU A 227 1.16 2.90 -12.25
N TYR A 228 1.73 3.18 -13.43
CA TYR A 228 2.94 4.01 -13.54
C TYR A 228 2.72 5.45 -13.06
N ASP A 229 1.57 6.02 -13.39
CA ASP A 229 1.21 7.36 -12.92
C ASP A 229 0.94 7.35 -11.42
N ASP A 230 0.26 6.32 -10.92
CA ASP A 230 -0.01 6.12 -9.50
C ASP A 230 1.31 5.91 -8.71
N TYR A 231 2.27 5.15 -9.26
CA TYR A 231 3.61 4.98 -8.69
C TYR A 231 4.42 6.28 -8.67
N ALA A 232 4.34 7.07 -9.74
CA ALA A 232 4.99 8.37 -9.78
C ALA A 232 4.51 9.32 -8.68
N LEU A 233 3.24 9.20 -8.23
CA LEU A 233 2.71 9.95 -7.09
C LEU A 233 3.30 9.52 -5.75
N VAL A 234 3.71 8.26 -5.61
CA VAL A 234 4.37 7.75 -4.39
C VAL A 234 5.76 8.35 -4.24
N LEU A 235 6.44 8.63 -5.35
CA LEU A 235 7.82 9.13 -5.37
C LEU A 235 7.94 10.65 -5.20
N GLN A 236 6.86 11.41 -5.29
CA GLN A 236 6.79 12.87 -5.15
C GLN A 236 6.57 13.31 -3.71
#